data_036cb5d5d1b22823dcb7f6f9df0a7373
#
_entry.id   036cb5d5d1b22823dcb7f6f9df0a7373
#
_cell.length_a   1.000
_cell.length_b   1.000
_cell.length_c   1.000
_cell.angle_alpha   90.00
_cell.angle_beta   90.00
_cell.angle_gamma   90.00
#
_symmetry.space_group_name_H-M   'P 1'
#
loop_
_entity.id
_entity.type
_entity.pdbx_description
1 polymer ?
#
loop_
_entity_poly.entity_id
_entity_poly.type
_entity_poly.pdbx_seq_one_letter_code
_entity_poly.pdbx_strand_id
1 'polypeptide(L)'
;MAGHQVLLGSRDAARAQESADALSAAGDVSGVTNAEAADAEIVVVAVPYEGHADLLSSLADELAGKVVVDCVNPLGFDKQGPFPIDVADGSAAQEAQRILERSTVVAAFHHVSAVLLDDPEVTHVPGDVLVLGEDREVVGRVIELAAAIPGARGVYAGRLRLARTVESFTANLIAVNRRYKTHSGIAVTGLPEDGAA
;
A
#
# COMPACT_ATOMS: atom_id res chain seq x y z
N MET A 1 -7.29 -15.54 8.63
CA MET A 1 -5.90 -15.01 8.75
C MET A 1 -5.05 -15.65 7.67
N ALA A 2 -4.26 -14.87 6.94
CA ALA A 2 -3.46 -15.37 5.81
C ALA A 2 -2.16 -16.10 6.22
N GLY A 3 -1.85 -16.15 7.52
CA GLY A 3 -0.68 -16.87 8.05
C GLY A 3 0.68 -16.17 7.86
N HIS A 4 0.67 -14.89 7.52
CA HIS A 4 1.89 -14.09 7.44
C HIS A 4 2.35 -13.65 8.83
N GLN A 5 3.68 -13.65 9.06
CA GLN A 5 4.30 -12.93 10.17
C GLN A 5 4.48 -11.47 9.74
N VAL A 6 4.07 -10.53 10.59
CA VAL A 6 4.09 -9.10 10.29
C VAL A 6 5.00 -8.36 11.26
N LEU A 7 5.96 -7.61 10.74
CA LEU A 7 6.77 -6.65 11.49
C LEU A 7 6.21 -5.25 11.28
N LEU A 8 5.68 -4.66 12.34
CA LEU A 8 5.16 -3.30 12.32
C LEU A 8 6.28 -2.32 12.67
N GLY A 9 6.81 -1.62 11.68
CA GLY A 9 7.90 -0.67 11.84
C GLY A 9 7.43 0.71 12.32
N SER A 10 8.20 1.32 13.21
CA SER A 10 8.05 2.73 13.60
C SER A 10 9.41 3.34 13.92
N ARG A 11 9.48 4.67 13.95
CA ARG A 11 10.64 5.41 14.50
C ARG A 11 10.83 5.17 16.00
N ASP A 12 9.76 4.79 16.69
CA ASP A 12 9.73 4.43 18.10
C ASP A 12 9.21 3.00 18.24
N ALA A 13 10.12 2.08 18.61
CA ALA A 13 9.82 0.65 18.75
C ALA A 13 8.77 0.38 19.85
N ALA A 14 8.74 1.17 20.93
CA ALA A 14 7.74 0.98 22.00
C ALA A 14 6.33 1.30 21.47
N ARG A 15 6.20 2.37 20.70
CA ARG A 15 4.92 2.72 20.03
C ARG A 15 4.53 1.69 18.98
N ALA A 16 5.50 1.14 18.26
CA ALA A 16 5.23 0.04 17.32
C ALA A 16 4.67 -1.18 18.05
N GLN A 17 5.26 -1.53 19.20
CA GLN A 17 4.80 -2.67 20.00
C GLN A 17 3.39 -2.47 20.55
N GLU A 18 3.06 -1.27 21.07
CA GLU A 18 1.70 -0.95 21.49
C GLU A 18 0.67 -1.16 20.37
N SER A 19 1.01 -0.74 19.15
CA SER A 19 0.15 -0.95 17.98
C SER A 19 0.07 -2.43 17.58
N ALA A 20 1.16 -3.17 17.66
CA ALA A 20 1.20 -4.61 17.38
C ALA A 20 0.36 -5.40 18.41
N ASP A 21 0.43 -5.05 19.67
CA ASP A 21 -0.36 -5.66 20.75
C ASP A 21 -1.87 -5.50 20.50
N ALA A 22 -2.29 -4.32 20.01
CA ALA A 22 -3.68 -4.08 19.63
C ALA A 22 -4.14 -4.95 18.44
N LEU A 23 -3.22 -5.38 17.57
CA LEU A 23 -3.48 -6.23 16.42
C LEU A 23 -3.24 -7.73 16.69
N SER A 24 -2.83 -8.11 17.90
CA SER A 24 -2.44 -9.50 18.26
C SER A 24 -3.55 -10.52 18.02
N ALA A 25 -4.82 -10.11 18.11
CA ALA A 25 -5.97 -10.97 17.79
C ALA A 25 -6.09 -11.27 16.27
N ALA A 26 -5.47 -10.45 15.42
CA ALA A 26 -5.52 -10.61 13.97
C ALA A 26 -4.40 -11.50 13.42
N GLY A 27 -3.34 -11.80 14.19
CA GLY A 27 -2.25 -12.66 13.73
C GLY A 27 -0.94 -12.50 14.50
N ASP A 28 0.14 -13.03 13.91
CA ASP A 28 1.51 -12.88 14.40
C ASP A 28 2.07 -11.52 13.99
N VAL A 29 1.92 -10.53 14.88
CA VAL A 29 2.35 -9.14 14.66
C VAL A 29 3.33 -8.74 15.76
N SER A 30 4.48 -8.21 15.39
CA SER A 30 5.50 -7.71 16.32
C SER A 30 5.85 -6.25 15.99
N GLY A 31 5.97 -5.42 17.04
CA GLY A 31 6.41 -4.03 16.90
C GLY A 31 7.92 -3.91 16.93
N VAL A 32 8.51 -3.24 15.96
CA VAL A 32 9.97 -3.11 15.80
C VAL A 32 10.34 -1.70 15.30
N THR A 33 11.62 -1.40 15.19
CA THR A 33 12.09 -0.20 14.48
C THR A 33 11.86 -0.32 12.96
N ASN A 34 11.86 0.81 12.23
CA ASN A 34 11.76 0.78 10.76
C ASN A 34 12.90 -0.01 10.12
N ALA A 35 14.12 0.07 10.66
CA ALA A 35 15.27 -0.68 10.15
C ALA A 35 15.09 -2.20 10.34
N GLU A 36 14.59 -2.63 11.49
CA GLU A 36 14.29 -4.06 11.74
C GLU A 36 13.12 -4.55 10.87
N ALA A 37 12.10 -3.70 10.63
CA ALA A 37 11.01 -4.05 9.73
C ALA A 37 11.47 -4.20 8.27
N ALA A 38 12.52 -3.48 7.87
CA ALA A 38 13.12 -3.59 6.53
C ALA A 38 13.81 -4.94 6.27
N ASP A 39 14.05 -5.78 7.29
CA ASP A 39 14.55 -7.15 7.11
C ASP A 39 13.52 -8.09 6.46
N ALA A 40 12.25 -7.73 6.44
CA ALA A 40 11.20 -8.52 5.79
C ALA A 40 11.49 -8.68 4.28
N GLU A 41 10.97 -9.76 3.69
CA GLU A 41 11.11 -10.03 2.25
C GLU A 41 10.27 -9.07 1.39
N ILE A 42 9.07 -8.71 1.88
CA ILE A 42 8.17 -7.71 1.29
C ILE A 42 7.97 -6.62 2.34
N VAL A 43 8.27 -5.39 1.99
CA VAL A 43 8.11 -4.23 2.87
C VAL A 43 7.03 -3.32 2.31
N VAL A 44 5.96 -3.10 3.09
CA VAL A 44 4.86 -2.20 2.72
C VAL A 44 5.12 -0.82 3.31
N VAL A 45 5.24 0.19 2.46
CA VAL A 45 5.43 1.59 2.85
C VAL A 45 4.07 2.27 2.96
N ALA A 46 3.61 2.42 4.21
CA ALA A 46 2.31 2.99 4.56
C ALA A 46 2.47 4.22 5.46
N VAL A 47 3.10 5.26 4.94
CA VAL A 47 3.40 6.50 5.66
C VAL A 47 2.76 7.70 4.97
N PRO A 48 2.55 8.84 5.66
CA PRO A 48 2.18 10.07 4.98
C PRO A 48 3.22 10.47 3.92
N TYR A 49 2.78 11.06 2.82
CA TYR A 49 3.68 11.52 1.75
C TYR A 49 4.73 12.52 2.27
N GLU A 50 4.35 13.37 3.21
CA GLU A 50 5.30 14.20 3.94
C GLU A 50 6.27 13.32 4.75
N GLY A 51 7.55 13.32 4.38
CA GLY A 51 8.58 12.46 4.97
C GLY A 51 8.76 11.08 4.31
N HIS A 52 8.02 10.76 3.25
CA HIS A 52 8.18 9.54 2.47
C HIS A 52 9.61 9.41 1.89
N ALA A 53 10.08 10.41 1.17
CA ALA A 53 11.41 10.41 0.56
C ALA A 53 12.54 10.32 1.62
N ASP A 54 12.41 11.03 2.73
CA ASP A 54 13.39 11.02 3.83
C ASP A 54 13.46 9.63 4.48
N LEU A 55 12.31 9.01 4.75
CA LEU A 55 12.25 7.65 5.28
C LEU A 55 12.93 6.65 4.34
N LEU A 56 12.56 6.65 3.06
CA LEU A 56 13.13 5.72 2.08
C LEU A 56 14.63 5.93 1.92
N SER A 57 15.09 7.18 1.89
CA SER A 57 16.50 7.50 1.82
C SER A 57 17.27 6.98 3.04
N SER A 58 16.67 7.05 4.23
CA SER A 58 17.28 6.56 5.46
C SER A 58 17.35 5.03 5.56
N LEU A 59 16.56 4.31 4.76
CA LEU A 59 16.47 2.84 4.76
C LEU A 59 16.98 2.23 3.44
N ALA A 60 17.64 3.00 2.58
CA ALA A 60 18.00 2.54 1.23
C ALA A 60 19.00 1.36 1.24
N ASP A 61 19.83 1.25 2.25
CA ASP A 61 20.77 0.14 2.41
C ASP A 61 20.05 -1.13 2.93
N GLU A 62 19.18 -0.99 3.90
CA GLU A 62 18.41 -2.10 4.49
C GLU A 62 17.39 -2.67 3.49
N LEU A 63 16.82 -1.81 2.65
CA LEU A 63 15.85 -2.20 1.62
C LEU A 63 16.51 -2.79 0.36
N ALA A 64 17.83 -2.81 0.25
CA ALA A 64 18.53 -3.34 -0.93
C ALA A 64 18.17 -4.83 -1.17
N GLY A 65 17.73 -5.13 -2.39
CA GLY A 65 17.30 -6.48 -2.81
C GLY A 65 15.90 -6.87 -2.35
N LYS A 66 15.17 -5.99 -1.66
CA LYS A 66 13.82 -6.25 -1.17
C LYS A 66 12.76 -5.87 -2.19
N VAL A 67 11.58 -6.44 -2.02
CA VAL A 67 10.34 -5.97 -2.66
C VAL A 67 9.73 -4.89 -1.78
N VAL A 68 9.57 -3.69 -2.34
CA VAL A 68 8.95 -2.57 -1.64
C VAL A 68 7.60 -2.27 -2.28
N VAL A 69 6.54 -2.43 -1.51
CA VAL A 69 5.18 -2.10 -1.91
C VAL A 69 4.87 -0.69 -1.42
N ASP A 70 4.79 0.24 -2.34
CA ASP A 70 4.42 1.63 -2.04
C ASP A 70 2.91 1.79 -2.14
N CYS A 71 2.27 2.24 -1.05
CA CYS A 71 0.83 2.52 -1.01
C CYS A 71 0.53 4.00 -0.69
N VAL A 72 1.54 4.86 -0.83
CA VAL A 72 1.46 6.28 -0.48
C VAL A 72 0.69 7.07 -1.53
N ASN A 73 -0.20 7.93 -1.06
CA ASN A 73 -0.98 8.83 -1.89
C ASN A 73 -0.52 10.28 -1.67
N PRO A 74 0.13 10.93 -2.65
CA PRO A 74 0.46 12.35 -2.59
C PRO A 74 -0.80 13.21 -2.70
N LEU A 75 -1.49 13.44 -1.58
CA LEU A 75 -2.72 14.20 -1.51
C LEU A 75 -2.59 15.35 -0.51
N GLY A 76 -3.06 16.53 -0.95
CA GLY A 76 -3.32 17.67 -0.08
C GLY A 76 -4.79 17.75 0.29
N PHE A 77 -5.06 18.51 1.35
CA PHE A 77 -6.43 18.72 1.84
C PHE A 77 -6.65 20.22 2.12
N ASP A 78 -7.73 20.76 1.59
CA ASP A 78 -8.16 22.13 1.86
C ASP A 78 -9.67 22.18 2.20
N LYS A 79 -10.25 23.40 2.19
CA LYS A 79 -11.68 23.60 2.44
C LYS A 79 -12.60 22.97 1.39
N GLN A 80 -12.08 22.70 0.19
CA GLN A 80 -12.82 22.08 -0.90
C GLN A 80 -12.70 20.54 -0.87
N GLY A 81 -11.74 20.01 -0.13
CA GLY A 81 -11.52 18.56 0.05
C GLY A 81 -10.13 18.11 -0.37
N PRO A 82 -9.96 16.82 -0.69
CA PRO A 82 -8.69 16.28 -1.13
C PRO A 82 -8.35 16.73 -2.55
N PHE A 83 -7.06 16.94 -2.79
CA PHE A 83 -6.54 17.22 -4.13
C PHE A 83 -5.16 16.54 -4.32
N PRO A 84 -4.79 16.14 -5.56
CA PRO A 84 -3.49 15.57 -5.84
C PRO A 84 -2.37 16.60 -5.68
N ILE A 85 -1.25 16.17 -5.10
CA ILE A 85 0.02 16.92 -5.06
C ILE A 85 0.88 16.50 -6.24
N ASP A 86 1.54 17.45 -6.89
CA ASP A 86 2.49 17.15 -7.96
C ASP A 86 3.79 16.60 -7.37
N VAL A 87 4.20 15.43 -7.86
CA VAL A 87 5.45 14.77 -7.52
C VAL A 87 6.43 14.94 -8.67
N ALA A 88 7.65 15.39 -8.40
CA ALA A 88 8.65 15.68 -9.43
C ALA A 88 9.01 14.45 -10.29
N ASP A 89 9.05 13.27 -9.68
CA ASP A 89 9.31 11.99 -10.35
C ASP A 89 8.06 11.40 -11.03
N GLY A 90 6.92 12.08 -10.95
CA GLY A 90 5.65 11.69 -11.55
C GLY A 90 4.67 11.05 -10.56
N SER A 91 5.13 10.26 -9.59
CA SER A 91 4.32 9.61 -8.56
C SER A 91 5.18 9.26 -7.33
N ALA A 92 4.55 8.98 -6.18
CA ALA A 92 5.27 8.52 -4.99
C ALA A 92 6.02 7.21 -5.26
N ALA A 93 5.40 6.26 -5.95
CA ALA A 93 6.05 5.00 -6.29
C ALA A 93 7.23 5.17 -7.26
N GLN A 94 7.19 6.13 -8.20
CA GLN A 94 8.33 6.45 -9.06
C GLN A 94 9.45 7.16 -8.29
N GLU A 95 9.11 8.05 -7.35
CA GLU A 95 10.05 8.64 -6.42
C GLU A 95 10.72 7.57 -5.56
N ALA A 96 9.95 6.62 -5.01
CA ALA A 96 10.46 5.48 -4.27
C ALA A 96 11.45 4.65 -5.11
N GLN A 97 11.12 4.32 -6.35
CA GLN A 97 12.01 3.54 -7.21
C GLN A 97 13.31 4.30 -7.55
N ARG A 98 13.25 5.62 -7.71
CA ARG A 98 14.47 6.43 -7.92
C ARG A 98 15.36 6.47 -6.68
N ILE A 99 14.78 6.53 -5.49
CA ILE A 99 15.52 6.53 -4.22
C ILE A 99 16.11 5.14 -3.95
N LEU A 100 15.32 4.10 -4.20
CA LEU A 100 15.64 2.71 -3.90
C LEU A 100 16.12 1.96 -5.14
N GLU A 101 17.26 2.38 -5.72
CA GLU A 101 17.79 1.83 -6.97
C GLU A 101 18.08 0.32 -6.90
N ARG A 102 18.33 -0.21 -5.69
CA ARG A 102 18.64 -1.63 -5.45
C ARG A 102 17.45 -2.46 -5.00
N SER A 103 16.24 -1.90 -4.98
CA SER A 103 15.00 -2.57 -4.60
C SER A 103 14.07 -2.67 -5.80
N THR A 104 13.11 -3.58 -5.74
CA THR A 104 12.01 -3.62 -6.73
C THR A 104 10.77 -2.99 -6.12
N VAL A 105 10.37 -1.83 -6.64
CA VAL A 105 9.18 -1.12 -6.16
C VAL A 105 7.94 -1.56 -6.95
N VAL A 106 6.86 -1.81 -6.23
CA VAL A 106 5.52 -2.10 -6.74
C VAL A 106 4.54 -1.13 -6.09
N ALA A 107 3.70 -0.48 -6.87
CA ALA A 107 2.65 0.39 -6.39
C ALA A 107 1.35 -0.41 -6.21
N ALA A 108 0.79 -0.45 -4.99
CA ALA A 108 -0.44 -1.19 -4.71
C ALA A 108 -1.17 -0.65 -3.46
N PHE A 109 -2.39 -1.09 -3.24
CA PHE A 109 -3.23 -0.80 -2.05
C PHE A 109 -3.65 0.67 -1.86
N HIS A 110 -3.33 1.58 -2.75
CA HIS A 110 -3.60 3.03 -2.63
C HIS A 110 -5.05 3.39 -2.31
N HIS A 111 -5.99 2.58 -2.80
CA HIS A 111 -7.42 2.84 -2.72
C HIS A 111 -8.18 1.82 -1.83
N VAL A 112 -7.47 0.95 -1.13
CA VAL A 112 -8.09 0.06 -0.14
C VAL A 112 -8.45 0.87 1.10
N SER A 113 -9.67 0.72 1.60
CA SER A 113 -10.13 1.44 2.77
C SER A 113 -9.49 0.89 4.05
N ALA A 114 -8.62 1.67 4.68
CA ALA A 114 -8.03 1.32 5.97
C ALA A 114 -9.11 1.11 7.06
N VAL A 115 -10.21 1.86 7.00
CA VAL A 115 -11.33 1.72 7.94
C VAL A 115 -11.97 0.34 7.85
N LEU A 116 -12.13 -0.20 6.62
CA LEU A 116 -12.68 -1.55 6.45
C LEU A 116 -11.69 -2.64 6.88
N LEU A 117 -10.39 -2.40 6.73
CA LEU A 117 -9.37 -3.35 7.17
C LEU A 117 -9.20 -3.40 8.69
N ASP A 118 -9.45 -2.27 9.37
CA ASP A 118 -9.29 -2.12 10.82
C ASP A 118 -10.56 -2.57 11.61
N ASP A 119 -11.69 -2.69 10.95
CA ASP A 119 -12.96 -3.07 11.58
C ASP A 119 -13.08 -4.61 11.72
N PRO A 120 -13.03 -5.17 12.94
CA PRO A 120 -13.12 -6.61 13.16
C PRO A 120 -14.46 -7.24 12.75
N GLU A 121 -15.52 -6.43 12.61
CA GLU A 121 -16.83 -6.89 12.14
C GLU A 121 -16.88 -7.03 10.60
N VAL A 122 -15.91 -6.44 9.89
CA VAL A 122 -15.80 -6.52 8.43
C VAL A 122 -15.07 -7.78 8.03
N THR A 123 -15.80 -8.76 7.56
CA THR A 123 -15.26 -10.06 7.10
C THR A 123 -15.00 -10.13 5.60
N HIS A 124 -15.35 -9.06 4.86
CA HIS A 124 -15.26 -9.03 3.40
C HIS A 124 -15.07 -7.60 2.89
N VAL A 125 -13.96 -7.37 2.19
CA VAL A 125 -13.62 -6.07 1.58
C VAL A 125 -13.66 -6.24 0.06
N PRO A 126 -14.82 -6.01 -0.58
CA PRO A 126 -14.97 -6.28 -2.01
C PRO A 126 -14.24 -5.25 -2.85
N GLY A 127 -13.63 -5.71 -3.94
CA GLY A 127 -13.02 -4.83 -4.93
C GLY A 127 -11.71 -5.36 -5.47
N ASP A 128 -11.14 -4.61 -6.41
CA ASP A 128 -9.87 -4.93 -7.02
C ASP A 128 -8.76 -4.06 -6.43
N VAL A 129 -7.63 -4.66 -6.12
CA VAL A 129 -6.39 -3.96 -5.78
C VAL A 129 -5.58 -3.81 -7.05
N LEU A 130 -5.44 -2.57 -7.53
CA LEU A 130 -4.61 -2.27 -8.69
C LEU A 130 -3.14 -2.36 -8.32
N VAL A 131 -2.41 -3.24 -9.01
CA VAL A 131 -0.99 -3.51 -8.76
C VAL A 131 -0.18 -3.09 -9.98
N LEU A 132 0.81 -2.22 -9.78
CA LEU A 132 1.63 -1.65 -10.85
C LEU A 132 3.11 -1.88 -10.56
N GLY A 133 3.85 -2.33 -11.58
CA GLY A 133 5.28 -2.59 -11.44
C GLY A 133 5.91 -3.03 -12.75
N GLU A 134 7.24 -3.05 -12.79
CA GLU A 134 8.00 -3.43 -13.98
C GLU A 134 8.24 -4.94 -14.04
N ASP A 135 8.55 -5.56 -12.91
CA ASP A 135 8.85 -6.98 -12.80
C ASP A 135 7.56 -7.78 -12.61
N ARG A 136 7.26 -8.65 -13.58
CA ARG A 136 6.02 -9.44 -13.60
C ARG A 136 5.94 -10.50 -12.50
N GLU A 137 7.06 -11.09 -12.13
CA GLU A 137 7.11 -12.09 -11.06
C GLU A 137 6.84 -11.42 -9.71
N VAL A 138 7.51 -10.30 -9.44
CA VAL A 138 7.30 -9.52 -8.22
C VAL A 138 5.88 -8.97 -8.14
N VAL A 139 5.34 -8.46 -9.25
CA VAL A 139 3.92 -8.03 -9.31
C VAL A 139 2.98 -9.19 -9.00
N GLY A 140 3.25 -10.39 -9.50
CA GLY A 140 2.47 -11.59 -9.19
C GLY A 140 2.40 -11.88 -7.69
N ARG A 141 3.53 -11.78 -6.99
CA ARG A 141 3.60 -11.95 -5.52
C ARG A 141 2.76 -10.91 -4.77
N VAL A 142 2.72 -9.66 -5.26
CA VAL A 142 1.90 -8.61 -4.64
C VAL A 142 0.41 -8.80 -4.95
N ILE A 143 0.07 -9.35 -6.14
CA ILE A 143 -1.30 -9.77 -6.47
C ILE A 143 -1.78 -10.86 -5.51
N GLU A 144 -0.94 -11.86 -5.23
CA GLU A 144 -1.24 -12.91 -4.25
C GLU A 144 -1.42 -12.34 -2.84
N LEU A 145 -0.58 -11.38 -2.44
CA LEU A 145 -0.72 -10.67 -1.17
C LEU A 145 -2.06 -9.91 -1.08
N ALA A 146 -2.49 -9.27 -2.17
CA ALA A 146 -3.79 -8.60 -2.22
C ALA A 146 -4.96 -9.59 -2.06
N ALA A 147 -4.85 -10.78 -2.62
CA ALA A 147 -5.85 -11.84 -2.48
C ALA A 147 -5.95 -12.41 -1.04
N ALA A 148 -4.99 -12.10 -0.15
CA ALA A 148 -5.08 -12.41 1.27
C ALA A 148 -6.15 -11.58 2.01
N ILE A 149 -6.59 -10.46 1.44
CA ILE A 149 -7.71 -9.67 1.94
C ILE A 149 -9.01 -10.33 1.46
N PRO A 150 -9.87 -10.85 2.37
CA PRO A 150 -11.10 -11.51 1.97
C PRO A 150 -11.99 -10.62 1.12
N GLY A 151 -12.32 -11.06 -0.09
CA GLY A 151 -13.14 -10.33 -1.05
C GLY A 151 -12.37 -9.40 -1.99
N ALA A 152 -11.10 -9.16 -1.76
CA ALA A 152 -10.27 -8.39 -2.67
C ALA A 152 -9.65 -9.31 -3.75
N ARG A 153 -9.41 -8.72 -4.92
CA ARG A 153 -8.71 -9.35 -6.03
C ARG A 153 -7.56 -8.44 -6.49
N GLY A 154 -6.33 -8.96 -6.53
CA GLY A 154 -5.20 -8.25 -7.13
C GLY A 154 -5.31 -8.24 -8.66
N VAL A 155 -5.10 -7.08 -9.27
CA VAL A 155 -5.18 -6.90 -10.73
C VAL A 155 -3.96 -6.14 -11.23
N TYR A 156 -3.25 -6.70 -12.21
CA TYR A 156 -2.17 -5.97 -12.87
C TYR A 156 -2.72 -4.75 -13.61
N ALA A 157 -2.30 -3.56 -13.21
CA ALA A 157 -2.80 -2.30 -13.75
C ALA A 157 -1.75 -1.53 -14.56
N GLY A 158 -0.62 -2.16 -14.87
CA GLY A 158 0.41 -1.57 -15.72
C GLY A 158 1.73 -1.31 -15.00
N ARG A 159 2.58 -0.49 -15.62
CA ARG A 159 3.90 -0.14 -15.10
C ARG A 159 3.83 1.03 -14.13
N LEU A 160 4.90 1.24 -13.33
CA LEU A 160 4.99 2.34 -12.35
C LEU A 160 4.69 3.73 -12.92
N ARG A 161 4.99 3.96 -14.20
CA ARG A 161 4.65 5.23 -14.87
C ARG A 161 3.14 5.58 -14.85
N LEU A 162 2.28 4.62 -14.54
CA LEU A 162 0.83 4.80 -14.40
C LEU A 162 0.40 4.99 -12.93
N ALA A 163 1.31 4.85 -11.96
CA ALA A 163 1.00 4.88 -10.53
C ALA A 163 0.33 6.22 -10.13
N ARG A 164 0.78 7.35 -10.69
CA ARG A 164 0.16 8.66 -10.46
C ARG A 164 -1.36 8.66 -10.63
N THR A 165 -1.86 7.94 -11.63
CA THR A 165 -3.30 7.90 -11.90
C THR A 165 -4.06 7.23 -10.76
N VAL A 166 -3.51 6.15 -10.21
CA VAL A 166 -4.13 5.40 -9.11
C VAL A 166 -4.00 6.18 -7.79
N GLU A 167 -2.82 6.72 -7.50
CA GLU A 167 -2.55 7.57 -6.34
C GLU A 167 -3.52 8.76 -6.31
N SER A 168 -3.64 9.48 -7.42
CA SER A 168 -4.50 10.66 -7.54
C SER A 168 -5.99 10.32 -7.47
N PHE A 169 -6.41 9.18 -8.03
CA PHE A 169 -7.80 8.74 -8.04
C PHE A 169 -8.35 8.49 -6.63
N THR A 170 -7.47 8.22 -5.66
CA THR A 170 -7.87 8.09 -4.25
C THR A 170 -8.56 9.35 -3.73
N ALA A 171 -8.20 10.55 -4.22
CA ALA A 171 -8.93 11.78 -3.89
C ALA A 171 -10.42 11.72 -4.31
N ASN A 172 -10.70 11.11 -5.47
CA ASN A 172 -12.09 10.94 -5.94
C ASN A 172 -12.86 9.97 -5.04
N LEU A 173 -12.23 8.85 -4.62
CA LEU A 173 -12.87 7.90 -3.70
C LEU A 173 -13.15 8.52 -2.33
N ILE A 174 -12.24 9.34 -1.80
CA ILE A 174 -12.46 10.11 -0.58
C ILE A 174 -13.66 11.05 -0.73
N ALA A 175 -13.79 11.75 -1.87
CA ALA A 175 -14.92 12.62 -2.15
C ALA A 175 -16.25 11.84 -2.24
N VAL A 176 -16.25 10.67 -2.91
CA VAL A 176 -17.38 9.73 -2.96
C VAL A 176 -17.77 9.28 -1.56
N ASN A 177 -16.80 8.81 -0.77
CA ASN A 177 -17.00 8.33 0.60
C ASN A 177 -17.64 9.40 1.48
N ARG A 178 -17.13 10.63 1.38
CA ARG A 178 -17.68 11.78 2.12
C ARG A 178 -19.12 12.10 1.70
N ARG A 179 -19.43 12.05 0.40
CA ARG A 179 -20.76 12.38 -0.14
C ARG A 179 -21.79 11.34 0.22
N TYR A 180 -21.45 10.06 0.06
CA TYR A 180 -22.40 8.96 0.18
C TYR A 180 -22.31 8.23 1.54
N LYS A 181 -21.40 8.67 2.42
CA LYS A 181 -21.13 8.05 3.74
C LYS A 181 -20.89 6.55 3.62
N THR A 182 -19.96 6.19 2.75
CA THR A 182 -19.57 4.82 2.41
C THR A 182 -18.07 4.64 2.40
N HIS A 183 -17.60 3.42 2.17
CA HIS A 183 -16.20 3.06 1.93
C HIS A 183 -16.12 2.44 0.54
N SER A 184 -15.99 3.29 -0.49
CA SER A 184 -15.94 2.86 -1.88
C SER A 184 -14.60 2.22 -2.23
N GLY A 185 -14.65 1.22 -3.10
CA GLY A 185 -13.50 0.59 -3.74
C GLY A 185 -13.55 0.74 -5.26
N ILE A 186 -12.68 0.00 -5.95
CA ILE A 186 -12.63 -0.09 -7.41
C ILE A 186 -13.02 -1.52 -7.80
N ALA A 187 -13.74 -1.67 -8.90
CA ALA A 187 -13.95 -2.95 -9.55
C ALA A 187 -13.70 -2.80 -11.07
N VAL A 188 -12.81 -3.62 -11.61
CA VAL A 188 -12.52 -3.69 -13.04
C VAL A 188 -13.41 -4.75 -13.67
N THR A 189 -14.38 -4.31 -14.48
CA THR A 189 -15.32 -5.21 -15.16
C THR A 189 -14.71 -5.81 -16.43
N GLY A 190 -15.19 -7.00 -16.81
CA GLY A 190 -14.76 -7.65 -18.04
C GLY A 190 -13.44 -8.43 -17.93
N LEU A 191 -12.89 -8.57 -16.73
CA LEU A 191 -11.76 -9.48 -16.53
C LEU A 191 -12.23 -10.94 -16.50
N PRO A 192 -11.36 -11.91 -16.90
CA PRO A 192 -11.63 -13.33 -16.70
C PRO A 192 -11.88 -13.64 -15.21
N GLU A 193 -12.77 -14.59 -14.92
CA GLU A 193 -13.10 -14.98 -13.53
C GLU A 193 -11.91 -15.59 -12.79
N ASP A 194 -11.00 -16.23 -13.51
CA ASP A 194 -9.81 -16.92 -13.01
C ASP A 194 -8.56 -16.04 -12.91
N GLY A 195 -8.68 -14.74 -13.25
CA GLY A 195 -7.56 -13.79 -13.16
C GLY A 195 -6.36 -14.13 -14.05
N ALA A 196 -6.48 -15.15 -14.88
CA ALA A 196 -5.42 -15.59 -15.78
C ALA A 196 -5.23 -14.60 -16.94
N ALA A 197 -4.07 -13.94 -16.98
CA ALA A 197 -3.57 -13.17 -18.13
C ALA A 197 -2.13 -13.56 -18.43
#